data_936ae3aaa979fc97a46464585ccffeed
#
_entry.id   936ae3aaa979fc97a46464585ccffeed
#
_cell.length_a   1.000
_cell.length_b   1.000
_cell.length_c   1.000
_cell.angle_alpha   90.00
_cell.angle_beta   90.00
_cell.angle_gamma   90.00
#
_symmetry.space_group_name_H-M   'P 1'
#
loop_
_entity.id
_entity.type
_entity.pdbx_description
1 polymer ?
#
loop_
_entity_poly.entity_id
_entity_poly.type
_entity_poly.pdbx_seq_one_letter_code
_entity_poly.pdbx_strand_id
1 'polypeptide(L)'
;SLFRQLQDVLRLYQPDQAAVEHTFVNKDGAGTLKLGQARGIAVLAPAEAGLAVGEYAPNQVKKTVVGVGHAAKQQVDHMVRMQLPGVPLTSPDAADALAIAICHAHHARSAGVLEAAVRKAQARAG
;
A
#
# COMPACT_ATOMS: atom_id res chain seq x y z
N SER A 1 14.97 15.01 -7.47
CA SER A 1 14.08 14.11 -8.20
C SER A 1 13.21 13.33 -7.24
N LEU A 2 12.10 12.83 -7.73
CA LEU A 2 11.18 12.01 -6.94
C LEU A 2 11.86 10.76 -6.38
N PHE A 3 12.66 10.08 -7.18
CA PHE A 3 13.41 8.90 -6.75
C PHE A 3 14.31 9.20 -5.56
N ARG A 4 15.07 10.28 -5.63
CA ARG A 4 15.98 10.69 -4.54
C ARG A 4 15.21 11.08 -3.29
N GLN A 5 14.08 11.77 -3.44
CA GLN A 5 13.21 12.13 -2.32
C GLN A 5 12.68 10.88 -1.61
N LEU A 6 12.24 9.88 -2.37
CA LEU A 6 11.79 8.61 -1.81
C LEU A 6 12.91 7.85 -1.11
N GLN A 7 14.13 7.86 -1.69
CA GLN A 7 15.29 7.25 -1.03
C GLN A 7 15.58 7.93 0.32
N ASP A 8 15.46 9.24 0.39
CA ASP A 8 15.68 9.99 1.64
C ASP A 8 14.64 9.62 2.70
N VAL A 9 13.36 9.49 2.31
CA VAL A 9 12.29 9.05 3.21
C VAL A 9 12.55 7.64 3.73
N LEU A 10 12.94 6.72 2.84
CA LEU A 10 13.24 5.34 3.21
C LEU A 10 14.41 5.25 4.18
N ARG A 11 15.45 6.07 3.99
CA ARG A 11 16.58 6.13 4.92
C ARG A 11 16.20 6.72 6.26
N LEU A 12 15.35 7.75 6.27
CA LEU A 12 14.95 8.42 7.50
C LEU A 12 14.08 7.53 8.38
N TYR A 13 13.07 6.88 7.79
CA TYR A 13 12.07 6.12 8.56
C TYR A 13 12.37 4.63 8.65
N GLN A 14 13.21 4.10 7.79
CA GLN A 14 13.59 2.68 7.74
C GLN A 14 12.39 1.73 7.86
N PRO A 15 11.42 1.81 6.94
CA PRO A 15 10.25 0.94 6.98
C PRO A 15 10.64 -0.51 6.68
N ASP A 16 9.84 -1.45 7.14
CA ASP A 16 10.05 -2.88 6.89
C ASP A 16 9.47 -3.34 5.56
N GLN A 17 8.42 -2.70 5.10
CA GLN A 17 7.69 -3.04 3.88
C GLN A 17 7.17 -1.78 3.22
N ALA A 18 6.76 -1.91 1.96
CA ALA A 18 6.15 -0.84 1.20
C ALA A 18 4.89 -1.33 0.48
N ALA A 19 3.98 -0.42 0.22
CA ALA A 19 2.77 -0.72 -0.52
C ALA A 19 2.45 0.42 -1.49
N VAL A 20 1.96 0.08 -2.67
CA VAL A 20 1.59 1.04 -3.70
C VAL A 20 0.21 0.70 -4.26
N GLU A 21 -0.50 1.72 -4.69
CA GLU A 21 -1.75 1.55 -5.39
C GLU A 21 -1.50 1.21 -6.85
N HIS A 22 -2.25 0.25 -7.38
CA HIS A 22 -2.18 -0.11 -8.78
C HIS A 22 -2.86 0.97 -9.62
N THR A 23 -2.11 1.66 -10.47
CA THR A 23 -2.62 2.74 -11.30
C THR A 23 -3.20 2.20 -12.62
N PHE A 24 -4.34 2.76 -13.03
CA PHE A 24 -4.98 2.39 -14.28
C PHE A 24 -4.56 3.32 -15.42
N VAL A 25 -4.73 2.83 -16.66
CA VAL A 25 -4.45 3.60 -17.86
C VAL A 25 -5.40 4.78 -17.95
N ASN A 26 -4.85 5.97 -18.16
CA ASN A 26 -5.59 7.18 -18.42
C ASN A 26 -5.97 7.26 -19.92
N LYS A 27 -7.05 7.95 -20.26
CA LYS A 27 -7.44 8.21 -21.65
C LYS A 27 -6.46 9.12 -22.37
N ASP A 28 -5.75 9.96 -21.65
CA ASP A 28 -4.71 10.83 -22.18
C ASP A 28 -3.37 10.08 -22.19
N GLY A 29 -2.77 9.92 -23.37
CA GLY A 29 -1.49 9.22 -23.52
C GLY A 29 -0.34 9.85 -22.74
N ALA A 30 -0.27 11.17 -22.68
CA ALA A 30 0.76 11.87 -21.90
C ALA A 30 0.56 11.67 -20.39
N GLY A 31 -0.70 11.72 -19.93
CA GLY A 31 -1.04 11.44 -18.55
C GLY A 31 -0.73 10.00 -18.15
N THR A 32 -1.02 9.05 -19.02
CA THR A 32 -0.69 7.63 -18.81
C THR A 32 0.81 7.43 -18.67
N LEU A 33 1.62 8.07 -19.49
CA LEU A 33 3.07 7.99 -19.43
C LEU A 33 3.60 8.53 -18.11
N LYS A 34 3.13 9.70 -17.69
CA LYS A 34 3.53 10.31 -16.40
C LYS A 34 3.16 9.43 -15.22
N LEU A 35 1.95 8.86 -15.21
CA LEU A 35 1.52 7.93 -14.15
C LEU A 35 2.39 6.67 -14.13
N GLY A 36 2.72 6.12 -15.30
CA GLY A 36 3.58 4.96 -15.41
C GLY A 36 4.99 5.23 -14.90
N GLN A 37 5.55 6.40 -15.19
CA GLN A 37 6.86 6.80 -14.70
C GLN A 37 6.87 6.98 -13.18
N ALA A 38 5.87 7.67 -12.64
CA ALA A 38 5.75 7.86 -11.20
C ALA A 38 5.55 6.52 -10.46
N ARG A 39 4.72 5.64 -11.00
CA ARG A 39 4.53 4.30 -10.44
C ARG A 39 5.82 3.49 -10.48
N GLY A 40 6.54 3.54 -11.60
CA GLY A 40 7.82 2.85 -11.72
C GLY A 40 8.82 3.29 -10.63
N ILE A 41 8.92 4.58 -10.39
CA ILE A 41 9.77 5.15 -9.35
C ILE A 41 9.28 4.74 -7.95
N ALA A 42 7.97 4.76 -7.72
CA ALA A 42 7.39 4.39 -6.44
C ALA A 42 7.63 2.93 -6.07
N VAL A 43 7.72 2.05 -7.06
CA VAL A 43 8.05 0.63 -6.88
C VAL A 43 9.57 0.43 -6.79
N LEU A 44 10.33 1.10 -7.65
CA LEU A 44 11.78 0.92 -7.75
C LEU A 44 12.51 1.35 -6.48
N ALA A 45 12.16 2.49 -5.91
CA ALA A 45 12.85 3.02 -4.74
C ALA A 45 12.79 2.05 -3.54
N PRO A 46 11.62 1.55 -3.12
CA PRO A 46 11.58 0.57 -2.04
C PRO A 46 12.19 -0.78 -2.43
N ALA A 47 12.01 -1.24 -3.67
CA ALA A 47 12.59 -2.50 -4.12
C ALA A 47 14.13 -2.45 -4.08
N GLU A 48 14.72 -1.34 -4.50
CA GLU A 48 16.18 -1.14 -4.44
C GLU A 48 16.69 -1.09 -3.00
N ALA A 49 15.86 -0.59 -2.09
CA ALA A 49 16.18 -0.60 -0.65
C ALA A 49 16.01 -1.99 0.00
N GLY A 50 15.62 -2.99 -0.76
CA GLY A 50 15.48 -4.36 -0.27
C GLY A 50 14.12 -4.66 0.38
N LEU A 51 13.13 -3.80 0.20
CA LEU A 51 11.81 -3.97 0.78
C LEU A 51 10.89 -4.80 -0.13
N ALA A 52 10.05 -5.63 0.49
CA ALA A 52 8.92 -6.22 -0.21
C ALA A 52 7.89 -5.13 -0.52
N VAL A 53 7.37 -5.11 -1.76
CA VAL A 53 6.41 -4.12 -2.22
C VAL A 53 5.08 -4.81 -2.54
N GLY A 54 4.03 -4.48 -1.81
CA GLY A 54 2.67 -4.92 -2.11
C GLY A 54 1.99 -3.97 -3.08
N GLU A 55 1.24 -4.51 -4.03
CA GLU A 55 0.47 -3.73 -5.01
C GLU A 55 -1.02 -4.05 -4.84
N TYR A 56 -1.85 -3.02 -4.79
CA TYR A 56 -3.28 -3.16 -4.52
C TYR A 56 -4.12 -2.31 -5.46
N ALA A 57 -5.18 -2.90 -6.03
CA ALA A 57 -6.14 -2.16 -6.83
C ALA A 57 -7.01 -1.26 -5.93
N PRO A 58 -7.53 -0.12 -6.45
CA PRO A 58 -8.37 0.77 -5.67
C PRO A 58 -9.58 0.10 -5.02
N ASN A 59 -10.27 -0.78 -5.72
CA ASN A 59 -11.42 -1.50 -5.17
C ASN A 59 -11.01 -2.48 -4.06
N GLN A 60 -9.84 -3.06 -4.16
CA GLN A 60 -9.29 -3.95 -3.12
C GLN A 60 -9.00 -3.17 -1.84
N VAL A 61 -8.44 -1.97 -1.96
CA VAL A 61 -8.21 -1.08 -0.83
C VAL A 61 -9.52 -0.73 -0.15
N LYS A 62 -10.52 -0.29 -0.92
CA LYS A 62 -11.85 0.06 -0.40
C LYS A 62 -12.51 -1.13 0.32
N LYS A 63 -12.47 -2.30 -0.29
CA LYS A 63 -13.05 -3.51 0.29
C LYS A 63 -12.38 -3.89 1.60
N THR A 64 -11.08 -3.78 1.69
CA THR A 64 -10.33 -4.10 2.91
C THR A 64 -10.60 -3.10 4.02
N VAL A 65 -10.59 -1.80 3.69
CA VAL A 65 -10.72 -0.73 4.70
C VAL A 65 -12.15 -0.55 5.16
N VAL A 66 -13.12 -0.60 4.25
CA VAL A 66 -14.54 -0.33 4.56
C VAL A 66 -15.37 -1.61 4.62
N GLY A 67 -15.02 -2.62 3.81
CA GLY A 67 -15.77 -3.87 3.68
C GLY A 67 -16.55 -3.99 2.37
N VAL A 68 -16.65 -2.92 1.57
CA VAL A 68 -17.33 -2.91 0.27
C VAL A 68 -16.46 -2.24 -0.79
N GLY A 69 -16.39 -2.86 -1.98
CA GLY A 69 -15.51 -2.41 -3.07
C GLY A 69 -15.92 -1.11 -3.75
N HIS A 70 -17.17 -0.66 -3.55
CA HIS A 70 -17.68 0.57 -4.14
C HIS A 70 -17.90 1.68 -3.11
N ALA A 71 -17.15 1.64 -2.02
CA ALA A 71 -17.25 2.65 -0.98
C ALA A 71 -16.87 4.03 -1.52
N ALA A 72 -17.60 5.05 -1.08
CA ALA A 72 -17.26 6.43 -1.39
C ALA A 72 -16.01 6.87 -0.64
N LYS A 73 -15.31 7.87 -1.19
CA LYS A 73 -14.09 8.42 -0.58
C LYS A 73 -14.28 8.82 0.88
N GLN A 74 -15.41 9.42 1.20
CA GLN A 74 -15.73 9.85 2.56
C GLN A 74 -15.83 8.68 3.54
N GLN A 75 -16.35 7.53 3.07
CA GLN A 75 -16.41 6.32 3.89
C GLN A 75 -15.03 5.75 4.15
N VAL A 76 -14.15 5.76 3.15
CA VAL A 76 -12.76 5.32 3.29
C VAL A 76 -12.03 6.21 4.29
N ASP A 77 -12.14 7.54 4.14
CA ASP A 77 -11.49 8.50 5.05
C ASP A 77 -11.99 8.34 6.48
N HIS A 78 -13.29 8.13 6.66
CA HIS A 78 -13.88 7.89 7.98
C HIS A 78 -13.29 6.63 8.64
N MET A 79 -13.18 5.54 7.90
CA MET A 79 -12.63 4.29 8.43
C MET A 79 -11.13 4.39 8.72
N VAL A 80 -10.39 5.15 7.92
CA VAL A 80 -8.97 5.44 8.21
C VAL A 80 -8.85 6.16 9.54
N ARG A 81 -9.68 7.17 9.79
CA ARG A 81 -9.68 7.92 11.06
C ARG A 81 -10.04 7.03 12.25
N MET A 82 -10.98 6.10 12.06
CA MET A 82 -11.38 5.17 13.12
C MET A 82 -10.29 4.14 13.43
N GLN A 83 -9.61 3.64 12.41
CA GLN A 83 -8.57 2.62 12.58
C GLN A 83 -7.24 3.20 13.05
N LEU A 84 -6.99 4.47 12.76
CA LEU A 84 -5.77 5.18 13.16
C LEU A 84 -6.14 6.45 13.94
N PRO A 85 -6.71 6.31 15.14
CA PRO A 85 -7.15 7.47 15.92
C PRO A 85 -5.96 8.36 16.29
N GLY A 86 -6.16 9.67 16.17
CA GLY A 86 -5.13 10.65 16.50
C GLY A 86 -4.12 10.95 15.39
N VAL A 87 -4.15 10.23 14.28
CA VAL A 87 -3.27 10.53 13.13
C VAL A 87 -3.83 11.75 12.40
N PRO A 88 -3.03 12.81 12.19
CA PRO A 88 -3.49 13.97 11.43
C PRO A 88 -3.59 13.63 9.95
N LEU A 89 -4.77 13.82 9.36
CA LEU A 89 -4.98 13.68 7.92
C LEU A 89 -4.87 15.06 7.28
N THR A 90 -3.66 15.45 6.94
CA THR A 90 -3.34 16.79 6.48
C THR A 90 -3.67 17.05 5.01
N SER A 91 -3.90 15.98 4.23
CA SER A 91 -4.25 16.07 2.82
C SER A 91 -5.01 14.83 2.36
N PRO A 92 -5.77 14.92 1.24
CA PRO A 92 -6.38 13.75 0.62
C PRO A 92 -5.36 12.66 0.24
N ASP A 93 -4.18 13.05 -0.22
CA ASP A 93 -3.12 12.12 -0.58
C ASP A 93 -2.61 11.34 0.63
N ALA A 94 -2.47 12.00 1.78
CA ALA A 94 -2.08 11.32 3.01
C ALA A 94 -3.12 10.29 3.45
N ALA A 95 -4.40 10.61 3.34
CA ALA A 95 -5.48 9.68 3.66
C ALA A 95 -5.48 8.47 2.71
N ASP A 96 -5.26 8.71 1.42
CA ASP A 96 -5.16 7.63 0.42
C ASP A 96 -3.97 6.72 0.71
N ALA A 97 -2.82 7.28 1.04
CA ALA A 97 -1.64 6.50 1.37
C ALA A 97 -1.85 5.65 2.63
N LEU A 98 -2.50 6.20 3.65
CA LEU A 98 -2.81 5.45 4.87
C LEU A 98 -3.81 4.33 4.61
N ALA A 99 -4.79 4.53 3.73
CA ALA A 99 -5.72 3.47 3.33
C ALA A 99 -4.98 2.29 2.68
N ILE A 100 -4.04 2.58 1.79
CA ILE A 100 -3.20 1.55 1.14
C ILE A 100 -2.36 0.82 2.19
N ALA A 101 -1.78 1.54 3.14
CA ALA A 101 -0.98 0.96 4.21
C ALA A 101 -1.82 0.03 5.11
N ILE A 102 -3.05 0.42 5.44
CA ILE A 102 -3.99 -0.42 6.19
C ILE A 102 -4.30 -1.70 5.41
N CYS A 103 -4.61 -1.56 4.12
CA CYS A 103 -4.88 -2.69 3.24
C CYS A 103 -3.69 -3.66 3.23
N HIS A 104 -2.49 -3.15 3.08
CA HIS A 104 -1.27 -3.95 3.09
C HIS A 104 -1.05 -4.66 4.42
N ALA A 105 -1.26 -3.98 5.53
CA ALA A 105 -1.11 -4.56 6.86
C ALA A 105 -2.05 -5.76 7.05
N HIS A 106 -3.30 -5.65 6.59
CA HIS A 106 -4.24 -6.76 6.65
C HIS A 106 -3.79 -7.95 5.81
N HIS A 107 -3.33 -7.71 4.58
CA HIS A 107 -2.87 -8.78 3.68
C HIS A 107 -1.56 -9.40 4.15
N ALA A 108 -0.62 -8.61 4.61
CA ALA A 108 0.65 -9.11 5.14
C ALA A 108 0.45 -9.96 6.39
N ARG A 109 -0.47 -9.56 7.26
CA ARG A 109 -0.83 -10.32 8.46
C ARG A 109 -1.43 -11.68 8.10
N SER A 110 -2.36 -11.70 7.14
CA SER A 110 -2.98 -12.94 6.67
C SER A 110 -1.96 -13.87 6.03
N ALA A 111 -1.06 -13.34 5.20
CA ALA A 111 0.03 -14.11 4.59
C ALA A 111 0.97 -14.69 5.66
N GLY A 112 1.32 -13.90 6.68
CA GLY A 112 2.15 -14.34 7.78
C GLY A 112 1.52 -15.49 8.58
N VAL A 113 0.22 -15.42 8.85
CA VAL A 113 -0.53 -16.48 9.51
C VAL A 113 -0.50 -17.76 8.66
N LEU A 114 -0.72 -17.63 7.35
CA LEU A 114 -0.70 -18.78 6.45
C LEU A 114 0.69 -19.41 6.37
N GLU A 115 1.73 -18.62 6.25
CA GLU A 115 3.11 -19.10 6.22
C GLU A 115 3.47 -19.85 7.52
N ALA A 116 3.06 -19.33 8.67
CA ALA A 116 3.28 -19.97 9.95
C ALA A 116 2.56 -21.32 10.03
N ALA A 117 1.31 -21.40 9.53
CA ALA A 117 0.55 -22.65 9.48
C ALA A 117 1.20 -23.69 8.59
N VAL A 118 1.69 -23.28 7.41
CA VAL A 118 2.41 -24.17 6.47
C VAL A 118 3.69 -24.69 7.11
N ARG A 119 4.46 -23.84 7.78
CA ARG A 119 5.69 -24.27 8.46
C ARG A 119 5.42 -25.29 9.54
N LYS A 120 4.36 -25.09 10.34
CA LYS A 120 3.94 -26.05 11.37
C LYS A 120 3.56 -27.40 10.77
N ALA A 121 2.79 -27.38 9.67
CA ALA A 121 2.38 -28.61 8.98
C ALA A 121 3.59 -29.37 8.44
N GLN A 122 4.56 -28.67 7.85
CA GLN A 122 5.80 -29.26 7.34
C GLN A 122 6.64 -29.88 8.48
N ALA A 123 6.74 -29.19 9.61
CA ALA A 123 7.48 -29.70 10.77
C ALA A 123 6.85 -30.99 11.34
N ARG A 124 5.51 -31.10 11.28
CA ARG A 124 4.79 -32.31 11.73
C ARG A 124 4.95 -33.47 10.75
N ALA A 125 5.07 -33.18 9.46
CA ALA A 125 5.22 -34.18 8.42
C ALA A 125 6.65 -34.72 8.31
N GLY A 126 7.61 -33.95 8.78
CA GLY A 126 9.01 -34.35 8.79
C GLY A 126 9.41 -35.05 10.07
#